data_327cd22233898b7d15bf803395b8a360
#
_entry.id   327cd22233898b7d15bf803395b8a360
#
_cell.length_a   1.000
_cell.length_b   1.000
_cell.length_c   1.000
_cell.angle_alpha   90.00
_cell.angle_beta   90.00
_cell.angle_gamma   90.00
#
_symmetry.space_group_name_H-M   'P 1'
#
loop_
_entity.id
_entity.type
_entity.pdbx_description
1 polymer ?
#
loop_
_entity_poly.entity_id
_entity_poly.type
_entity_poly.pdbx_seq_one_letter_code
_entity_poly.pdbx_strand_id
1 'polypeptide(L)'
;MNSEHSKRSGVVVPSGCRVTHGTAANIKTPFSFTPVIMHELDPGVGGRAYHGQFGFIPFRADFRLPRHVHIETRDGQDAKLVAERILVVDGIALTELNGEIQVVAPETLVEIDPGVPHTWTACPPGVLLPDDSVSDGQFLMIYEYSEPTGFYPTASTEPISRVSEYRPFEGDLQAIRFPELDAQRVISTATLVWNEEIITDLRATD
;
A
#
# COMPACT_ATOMS: atom_id res chain seq x y z
N MET A 1 22.35 18.29 -22.24
CA MET A 1 21.44 17.97 -21.15
C MET A 1 21.48 16.44 -21.00
N ASN A 2 22.26 15.94 -20.02
CA ASN A 2 22.26 14.52 -19.70
C ASN A 2 20.93 14.20 -19.03
N SER A 3 20.07 13.46 -19.71
CA SER A 3 18.93 12.81 -19.06
C SER A 3 19.51 11.71 -18.18
N GLU A 4 19.85 12.02 -16.93
CA GLU A 4 19.91 10.98 -15.91
C GLU A 4 18.52 10.34 -15.90
N HIS A 5 18.44 9.12 -16.39
CA HIS A 5 17.23 8.34 -16.30
C HIS A 5 16.96 8.16 -14.79
N SER A 6 15.95 8.86 -14.30
CA SER A 6 15.50 8.75 -12.91
C SER A 6 15.26 7.27 -12.62
N LYS A 7 16.04 6.69 -11.72
CA LYS A 7 15.91 5.29 -11.34
C LYS A 7 14.63 5.15 -10.49
N ARG A 8 13.83 4.14 -10.78
CA ARG A 8 12.65 3.82 -9.96
C ARG A 8 13.12 3.40 -8.57
N SER A 9 12.77 4.17 -7.55
CA SER A 9 13.11 3.94 -6.14
C SER A 9 12.18 2.92 -5.49
N GLY A 10 12.45 2.59 -4.23
CA GLY A 10 11.64 1.69 -3.42
C GLY A 10 12.06 0.22 -3.50
N VAL A 11 11.49 -0.58 -2.62
CA VAL A 11 11.81 -1.99 -2.39
C VAL A 11 10.68 -2.86 -2.91
N VAL A 12 11.01 -3.94 -3.60
CA VAL A 12 10.05 -5.02 -3.87
C VAL A 12 10.04 -5.92 -2.65
N VAL A 13 8.92 -5.93 -1.95
CA VAL A 13 8.71 -6.75 -0.75
C VAL A 13 8.36 -8.20 -1.13
N PRO A 14 8.46 -9.18 -0.21
CA PRO A 14 8.22 -10.60 -0.53
C PRO A 14 6.88 -10.89 -1.20
N SER A 15 5.85 -10.11 -0.92
CA SER A 15 4.54 -10.19 -1.60
C SER A 15 4.58 -9.90 -3.11
N GLY A 16 5.72 -9.41 -3.65
CA GLY A 16 5.86 -8.94 -5.03
C GLY A 16 5.48 -7.47 -5.23
N CYS A 17 4.83 -6.86 -4.27
CA CYS A 17 4.47 -5.44 -4.31
C CYS A 17 5.69 -4.54 -4.16
N ARG A 18 5.63 -3.31 -4.70
CA ARG A 18 6.67 -2.30 -4.50
C ARG A 18 6.24 -1.29 -3.44
N VAL A 19 7.14 -0.99 -2.53
CA VAL A 19 6.95 0.01 -1.47
C VAL A 19 8.06 1.05 -1.57
N THR A 20 7.69 2.32 -1.71
CA THR A 20 8.61 3.46 -1.81
C THR A 20 8.29 4.46 -0.70
N HIS A 21 9.14 4.54 0.32
CA HIS A 21 9.02 5.54 1.39
C HIS A 21 9.60 6.89 0.95
N GLY A 22 9.09 7.99 1.49
CA GLY A 22 9.48 9.36 1.15
C GLY A 22 10.98 9.66 1.29
N THR A 23 11.68 9.01 2.22
CA THR A 23 13.14 9.13 2.37
C THR A 23 13.93 8.60 1.17
N ALA A 24 13.34 7.70 0.36
CA ALA A 24 13.92 7.17 -0.87
C ALA A 24 13.44 7.91 -2.13
N ALA A 25 12.68 8.99 -1.98
CA ALA A 25 12.16 9.77 -3.09
C ALA A 25 13.30 10.41 -3.91
N ASN A 26 13.09 10.53 -5.22
CA ASN A 26 13.96 11.35 -6.07
C ASN A 26 13.72 12.83 -5.77
N ILE A 27 14.72 13.51 -5.28
CA ILE A 27 14.63 14.93 -4.91
C ILE A 27 14.89 15.79 -6.14
N LYS A 28 13.94 16.68 -6.44
CA LYS A 28 14.05 17.67 -7.53
C LYS A 28 13.86 19.09 -7.00
N THR A 29 14.69 19.99 -7.46
CA THR A 29 14.56 21.43 -7.23
C THR A 29 14.28 22.10 -8.58
N PRO A 30 13.01 22.25 -8.98
CA PRO A 30 12.65 22.66 -10.34
C PRO A 30 13.11 24.08 -10.69
N PHE A 31 13.31 24.93 -9.66
CA PHE A 31 13.70 26.30 -9.84
C PHE A 31 14.79 26.71 -8.84
N SER A 32 15.91 27.25 -9.34
CA SER A 32 17.04 27.67 -8.49
C SER A 32 16.75 28.88 -7.59
N PHE A 33 15.69 29.63 -7.87
CA PHE A 33 15.28 30.82 -7.14
C PHE A 33 14.15 30.64 -6.14
N THR A 34 13.66 29.41 -5.98
CA THR A 34 12.58 29.08 -5.02
C THR A 34 13.04 27.98 -4.06
N PRO A 35 12.54 27.98 -2.80
CA PRO A 35 12.82 26.91 -1.84
C PRO A 35 11.96 25.65 -2.07
N VAL A 36 11.36 25.49 -3.25
CA VAL A 36 10.49 24.35 -3.55
C VAL A 36 11.33 23.10 -3.76
N ILE A 37 11.07 22.09 -2.96
CA ILE A 37 11.64 20.74 -3.08
C ILE A 37 10.51 19.79 -3.47
N MET A 38 10.73 19.00 -4.52
CA MET A 38 9.79 17.96 -4.95
C MET A 38 10.33 16.58 -4.54
N HIS A 39 9.51 15.81 -3.88
CA HIS A 39 9.78 14.41 -3.56
C HIS A 39 9.02 13.53 -4.56
N GLU A 40 9.73 12.95 -5.52
CA GLU A 40 9.14 12.13 -6.57
C GLU A 40 9.26 10.65 -6.20
N LEU A 41 8.15 10.03 -5.85
CA LEU A 41 8.06 8.63 -5.45
C LEU A 41 8.00 7.68 -6.65
N ASP A 42 7.37 8.12 -7.74
CA ASP A 42 7.31 7.40 -9.01
C ASP A 42 7.76 8.33 -10.16
N PRO A 43 8.91 8.05 -10.81
CA PRO A 43 9.39 8.87 -11.91
C PRO A 43 8.60 8.66 -13.22
N GLY A 44 7.58 7.81 -13.23
CA GLY A 44 6.80 7.49 -14.43
C GLY A 44 7.55 6.65 -15.49
N VAL A 45 8.76 6.18 -15.18
CA VAL A 45 9.59 5.40 -16.11
C VAL A 45 9.35 3.91 -15.88
N GLY A 46 8.81 3.23 -16.90
CA GLY A 46 8.49 1.80 -16.80
C GLY A 46 7.33 1.48 -15.86
N GLY A 47 6.61 2.51 -15.40
CA GLY A 47 5.42 2.37 -14.58
C GLY A 47 4.20 1.98 -15.40
N ARG A 48 3.16 1.56 -14.67
CA ARG A 48 1.84 1.26 -15.24
C ARG A 48 1.04 2.55 -15.34
N ALA A 49 0.26 2.68 -16.43
CA ALA A 49 -0.70 3.77 -16.52
C ALA A 49 -1.89 3.52 -15.59
N TYR A 50 -2.44 4.58 -15.01
CA TYR A 50 -3.59 4.54 -14.13
C TYR A 50 -4.72 5.38 -14.75
N HIS A 51 -5.88 4.76 -14.97
CA HIS A 51 -7.05 5.35 -15.65
C HIS A 51 -8.36 5.05 -14.92
N GLY A 52 -8.27 4.40 -13.74
CA GLY A 52 -9.42 4.03 -12.92
C GLY A 52 -9.83 5.13 -11.93
N GLN A 53 -10.53 4.72 -10.90
CA GLN A 53 -10.97 5.63 -9.84
C GLN A 53 -9.76 6.13 -9.05
N PHE A 54 -9.86 7.38 -8.64
CA PHE A 54 -8.91 8.06 -7.77
C PHE A 54 -9.66 8.69 -6.60
N GLY A 55 -9.14 8.54 -5.38
CA GLY A 55 -9.79 9.11 -4.22
C GLY A 55 -8.96 9.03 -2.95
N PHE A 56 -9.57 9.28 -1.81
CA PHE A 56 -8.92 9.18 -0.51
C PHE A 56 -9.85 8.53 0.51
N ILE A 57 -9.27 7.88 1.52
CA ILE A 57 -9.99 7.24 2.62
C ILE A 57 -9.31 7.61 3.93
N PRO A 58 -10.01 8.28 4.88
CA PRO A 58 -9.55 8.41 6.26
C PRO A 58 -9.91 7.13 7.02
N PHE A 59 -8.93 6.53 7.67
CA PHE A 59 -9.09 5.35 8.52
C PHE A 59 -8.96 5.70 10.00
N ARG A 60 -9.68 4.94 10.81
CA ARG A 60 -9.57 4.90 12.27
C ARG A 60 -9.40 3.46 12.74
N ALA A 61 -8.96 3.28 13.97
CA ALA A 61 -8.59 1.97 14.53
C ALA A 61 -9.68 0.88 14.45
N ASP A 62 -10.94 1.26 14.33
CA ASP A 62 -12.08 0.34 14.23
C ASP A 62 -12.43 -0.05 12.77
N PHE A 63 -11.81 0.60 11.78
CA PHE A 63 -12.01 0.29 10.37
C PHE A 63 -10.99 -0.72 9.88
N ARG A 64 -11.46 -1.93 9.59
CA ARG A 64 -10.69 -3.02 9.03
C ARG A 64 -11.35 -3.49 7.75
N LEU A 65 -10.71 -3.30 6.60
CA LEU A 65 -11.26 -3.74 5.33
C LEU A 65 -11.31 -5.27 5.25
N PRO A 66 -12.28 -5.85 4.53
CA PRO A 66 -12.20 -7.23 4.09
C PRO A 66 -11.06 -7.42 3.08
N ARG A 67 -10.38 -8.57 3.12
CA ARG A 67 -9.39 -8.93 2.10
C ARG A 67 -10.08 -9.06 0.74
N HIS A 68 -9.48 -8.46 -0.28
CA HIS A 68 -10.05 -8.40 -1.63
C HIS A 68 -8.98 -8.31 -2.71
N VAL A 69 -9.40 -8.49 -3.93
CA VAL A 69 -8.67 -8.17 -5.17
C VAL A 69 -9.50 -7.23 -6.02
N HIS A 70 -8.89 -6.63 -7.03
CA HIS A 70 -9.57 -5.75 -7.98
C HIS A 70 -9.70 -6.40 -9.35
N ILE A 71 -10.92 -6.36 -9.92
CA ILE A 71 -11.26 -6.93 -11.22
C ILE A 71 -12.04 -5.88 -12.01
N GLU A 72 -11.60 -5.60 -13.22
CA GLU A 72 -12.37 -4.81 -14.17
C GLU A 72 -13.38 -5.72 -14.87
N THR A 73 -14.63 -5.27 -14.89
CA THR A 73 -15.70 -5.92 -15.67
C THR A 73 -16.39 -4.85 -16.52
N ARG A 74 -16.06 -4.81 -17.81
CA ARG A 74 -16.76 -3.96 -18.79
C ARG A 74 -17.62 -4.82 -19.67
N ASP A 75 -18.82 -4.34 -20.00
CA ASP A 75 -19.72 -5.02 -20.93
C ASP A 75 -19.03 -5.27 -22.27
N GLY A 76 -19.02 -6.53 -22.70
CA GLY A 76 -18.46 -6.95 -23.99
C GLY A 76 -16.94 -7.08 -24.05
N GLN A 77 -16.24 -7.00 -22.91
CA GLN A 77 -14.80 -7.24 -22.78
C GLN A 77 -14.51 -8.39 -21.83
N ASP A 78 -13.37 -9.06 -22.01
CA ASP A 78 -12.89 -10.03 -21.04
C ASP A 78 -12.49 -9.33 -19.75
N ALA A 79 -12.96 -9.85 -18.62
CA ALA A 79 -12.60 -9.35 -17.31
C ALA A 79 -11.08 -9.47 -17.07
N LYS A 80 -10.47 -8.45 -16.47
CA LYS A 80 -9.03 -8.45 -16.16
C LYS A 80 -8.75 -8.03 -14.73
N LEU A 81 -7.63 -8.50 -14.19
CA LEU A 81 -7.12 -8.08 -12.89
C LEU A 81 -6.59 -6.66 -12.97
N VAL A 82 -6.84 -5.88 -11.93
CA VAL A 82 -6.53 -4.45 -11.87
C VAL A 82 -5.46 -4.21 -10.81
N ALA A 83 -4.49 -3.37 -11.12
CA ALA A 83 -3.51 -2.90 -10.16
C ALA A 83 -4.05 -1.70 -9.37
N GLU A 84 -3.55 -1.55 -8.17
CA GLU A 84 -3.80 -0.40 -7.30
C GLU A 84 -2.49 0.24 -6.88
N ARG A 85 -2.50 1.55 -6.65
CA ARG A 85 -1.46 2.23 -5.91
C ARG A 85 -2.08 3.07 -4.80
N ILE A 86 -1.42 3.06 -3.65
CA ILE A 86 -1.87 3.76 -2.45
C ILE A 86 -0.73 4.61 -1.92
N LEU A 87 -1.00 5.89 -1.71
CA LEU A 87 -0.12 6.81 -0.99
C LEU A 87 -0.69 7.04 0.40
N VAL A 88 0.04 6.63 1.44
CA VAL A 88 -0.25 7.03 2.82
C VAL A 88 0.25 8.46 3.00
N VAL A 89 -0.67 9.39 3.27
CA VAL A 89 -0.38 10.83 3.34
C VAL A 89 -0.09 11.26 4.77
N ASP A 90 -0.84 10.71 5.72
CA ASP A 90 -0.77 11.08 7.14
C ASP A 90 -1.11 9.87 8.01
N GLY A 91 -0.55 9.82 9.23
CA GLY A 91 -0.72 8.71 10.15
C GLY A 91 0.01 7.44 9.69
N ILE A 92 -0.20 6.35 10.43
CA ILE A 92 0.50 5.07 10.18
C ILE A 92 -0.55 3.99 9.88
N ALA A 93 -0.38 3.33 8.74
CA ALA A 93 -1.25 2.24 8.32
C ALA A 93 -0.66 0.86 8.63
N LEU A 94 -1.52 -0.15 8.65
CA LEU A 94 -1.18 -1.55 8.46
C LEU A 94 -1.81 -2.04 7.16
N THR A 95 -1.05 -2.79 6.39
CA THR A 95 -1.56 -3.54 5.24
C THR A 95 -1.18 -5.00 5.33
N GLU A 96 -2.04 -5.86 4.82
CA GLU A 96 -1.71 -7.24 4.50
C GLU A 96 -1.64 -7.35 2.97
N LEU A 97 -0.49 -7.74 2.47
CA LEU A 97 -0.21 -7.96 1.05
C LEU A 97 0.21 -9.42 0.87
N ASN A 98 -0.60 -10.22 0.16
CA ASN A 98 -0.29 -11.64 -0.03
C ASN A 98 -0.03 -12.39 1.30
N GLY A 99 -0.81 -12.09 2.35
CA GLY A 99 -0.68 -12.71 3.66
C GLY A 99 0.44 -12.15 4.55
N GLU A 100 1.26 -11.22 4.06
CA GLU A 100 2.32 -10.57 4.83
C GLU A 100 1.86 -9.22 5.37
N ILE A 101 2.11 -8.97 6.65
CA ILE A 101 1.71 -7.74 7.32
C ILE A 101 2.86 -6.72 7.26
N GLN A 102 2.52 -5.50 6.84
CA GLN A 102 3.46 -4.39 6.78
C GLN A 102 2.91 -3.16 7.50
N VAL A 103 3.79 -2.50 8.23
CA VAL A 103 3.59 -1.12 8.68
C VAL A 103 3.91 -0.20 7.51
N VAL A 104 3.03 0.75 7.24
CA VAL A 104 3.20 1.73 6.17
C VAL A 104 3.20 3.12 6.79
N ALA A 105 4.36 3.76 6.75
CA ALA A 105 4.58 5.11 7.27
C ALA A 105 3.92 6.18 6.37
N PRO A 106 3.71 7.40 6.84
CA PRO A 106 3.33 8.51 5.96
C PRO A 106 4.39 8.74 4.86
N GLU A 107 3.97 9.40 3.78
CA GLU A 107 4.79 9.65 2.57
C GLU A 107 5.23 8.37 1.83
N THR A 108 4.55 7.25 2.08
CA THR A 108 4.88 5.96 1.45
C THR A 108 3.90 5.62 0.34
N LEU A 109 4.43 5.34 -0.85
CA LEU A 109 3.71 4.80 -1.99
C LEU A 109 3.81 3.28 -2.01
N VAL A 110 2.67 2.60 -2.02
CA VAL A 110 2.54 1.15 -2.17
C VAL A 110 1.90 0.86 -3.53
N GLU A 111 2.60 0.12 -4.37
CA GLU A 111 2.11 -0.34 -5.66
C GLU A 111 1.75 -1.82 -5.56
N ILE A 112 0.47 -2.13 -5.71
CA ILE A 112 -0.10 -3.48 -5.59
C ILE A 112 -0.33 -4.03 -6.99
N ASP A 113 0.35 -5.14 -7.30
CA ASP A 113 0.21 -5.79 -8.60
C ASP A 113 -1.18 -6.43 -8.78
N PRO A 114 -1.64 -6.57 -10.05
CA PRO A 114 -2.93 -7.17 -10.33
C PRO A 114 -3.06 -8.57 -9.72
N GLY A 115 -4.17 -8.81 -9.01
CA GLY A 115 -4.47 -10.11 -8.43
C GLY A 115 -3.81 -10.41 -7.09
N VAL A 116 -3.06 -9.48 -6.51
CA VAL A 116 -2.54 -9.61 -5.14
C VAL A 116 -3.68 -9.34 -4.15
N PRO A 117 -4.06 -10.32 -3.30
CA PRO A 117 -5.02 -10.10 -2.24
C PRO A 117 -4.44 -9.18 -1.18
N HIS A 118 -5.23 -8.20 -0.76
CA HIS A 118 -4.78 -7.21 0.21
C HIS A 118 -5.93 -6.69 1.08
N THR A 119 -5.56 -6.09 2.20
CA THR A 119 -6.48 -5.40 3.11
C THR A 119 -5.74 -4.35 3.92
N TRP A 120 -6.47 -3.38 4.48
CA TRP A 120 -5.92 -2.21 5.17
C TRP A 120 -6.65 -1.95 6.48
N THR A 121 -5.89 -1.43 7.46
CA THR A 121 -6.40 -0.86 8.72
C THR A 121 -5.44 0.19 9.25
N ALA A 122 -5.86 0.98 10.24
CA ALA A 122 -4.95 1.85 10.97
C ALA A 122 -4.01 1.03 11.86
N CYS A 123 -2.75 1.45 11.97
CA CYS A 123 -1.81 0.88 12.91
C CYS A 123 -2.30 1.16 14.34
N PRO A 124 -2.36 0.16 15.24
CA PRO A 124 -2.78 0.40 16.62
C PRO A 124 -1.85 1.40 17.29
N PRO A 125 -2.36 2.19 18.28
CA PRO A 125 -1.53 3.16 18.99
C PRO A 125 -0.29 2.52 19.63
N GLY A 126 0.83 3.24 19.61
CA GLY A 126 2.05 2.88 20.33
C GLY A 126 3.13 2.20 19.49
N VAL A 127 2.96 1.97 18.22
CA VAL A 127 4.05 1.49 17.33
C VAL A 127 4.94 2.69 16.96
N LEU A 128 6.27 2.53 17.15
CA LEU A 128 7.29 3.55 16.88
C LEU A 128 7.92 3.34 15.50
N LEU A 129 8.01 4.40 14.70
CA LEU A 129 8.78 4.46 13.48
C LEU A 129 10.25 4.83 13.74
N PRO A 130 11.17 4.67 12.77
CA PRO A 130 12.58 5.01 12.93
C PRO A 130 12.87 6.49 13.22
N ASP A 131 11.95 7.42 12.91
CA ASP A 131 12.03 8.85 13.20
C ASP A 131 11.39 9.23 14.56
N ASP A 132 11.07 8.23 15.40
CA ASP A 132 10.40 8.33 16.69
C ASP A 132 8.94 8.84 16.62
N SER A 133 8.34 8.92 15.43
CA SER A 133 6.90 9.13 15.31
C SER A 133 6.13 7.89 15.81
N VAL A 134 4.94 8.11 16.38
CA VAL A 134 4.16 7.08 17.07
C VAL A 134 2.79 6.94 16.41
N SER A 135 2.35 5.71 16.17
CA SER A 135 0.99 5.44 15.68
C SER A 135 -0.06 5.86 16.71
N ASP A 136 -1.15 6.46 16.26
CA ASP A 136 -2.27 6.94 17.07
C ASP A 136 -3.62 6.26 16.75
N GLY A 137 -3.59 5.25 15.88
CA GLY A 137 -4.79 4.51 15.47
C GLY A 137 -5.56 5.16 14.32
N GLN A 138 -4.94 6.05 13.55
CA GLN A 138 -5.55 6.66 12.37
C GLN A 138 -4.53 6.79 11.24
N PHE A 139 -5.05 6.89 10.00
CA PHE A 139 -4.26 7.29 8.84
C PHE A 139 -5.15 7.81 7.72
N LEU A 140 -4.55 8.54 6.80
CA LEU A 140 -5.17 9.02 5.57
C LEU A 140 -4.43 8.43 4.38
N MET A 141 -5.15 7.77 3.48
CA MET A 141 -4.60 7.31 2.21
C MET A 141 -5.28 7.92 1.00
N ILE A 142 -4.50 8.06 -0.07
CA ILE A 142 -4.96 8.29 -1.43
C ILE A 142 -4.82 6.96 -2.18
N TYR A 143 -5.84 6.58 -2.94
CA TYR A 143 -5.83 5.39 -3.78
C TYR A 143 -6.06 5.72 -5.25
N GLU A 144 -5.52 4.89 -6.13
CA GLU A 144 -5.73 4.98 -7.57
C GLU A 144 -5.63 3.60 -8.22
N TYR A 145 -6.56 3.30 -9.13
CA TYR A 145 -6.60 2.03 -9.83
C TYR A 145 -6.11 2.17 -11.27
N SER A 146 -5.46 1.13 -11.80
CA SER A 146 -5.03 1.13 -13.21
C SER A 146 -6.20 1.14 -14.20
N GLU A 147 -7.35 0.62 -13.80
CA GLU A 147 -8.60 0.61 -14.57
C GLU A 147 -9.80 0.76 -13.63
N PRO A 148 -10.97 1.17 -14.13
CA PRO A 148 -12.20 1.17 -13.33
C PRO A 148 -12.50 -0.21 -12.77
N THR A 149 -12.77 -0.29 -11.49
CA THR A 149 -12.92 -1.58 -10.79
C THR A 149 -13.87 -1.50 -9.62
N GLY A 150 -14.16 -2.66 -9.01
CA GLY A 150 -14.83 -2.83 -7.73
C GLY A 150 -14.02 -3.66 -6.76
N PHE A 151 -14.58 -3.88 -5.58
CA PHE A 151 -14.00 -4.74 -4.54
C PHE A 151 -14.51 -6.17 -4.72
N TYR A 152 -13.60 -7.13 -4.84
CA TYR A 152 -13.88 -8.55 -5.00
C TYR A 152 -13.35 -9.32 -3.79
N PRO A 153 -14.19 -9.55 -2.74
CA PRO A 153 -13.76 -10.19 -1.50
C PRO A 153 -13.24 -11.61 -1.72
N THR A 154 -12.15 -11.96 -1.04
CA THR A 154 -11.56 -13.31 -1.10
C THR A 154 -11.00 -13.74 0.25
N ALA A 155 -11.12 -15.04 0.57
CA ALA A 155 -10.46 -15.64 1.71
C ALA A 155 -8.99 -15.99 1.43
N SER A 156 -8.60 -16.09 0.15
CA SER A 156 -7.24 -16.44 -0.23
C SER A 156 -6.26 -15.31 0.12
N THR A 157 -5.09 -15.68 0.60
CA THR A 157 -3.91 -14.81 0.70
C THR A 157 -2.99 -14.94 -0.51
N GLU A 158 -3.18 -15.98 -1.34
CA GLU A 158 -2.33 -16.24 -2.50
C GLU A 158 -2.73 -15.38 -3.70
N PRO A 159 -1.74 -14.79 -4.41
CA PRO A 159 -2.00 -14.05 -5.63
C PRO A 159 -2.61 -14.90 -6.72
N ILE A 160 -3.45 -14.29 -7.54
CA ILE A 160 -4.01 -14.91 -8.74
C ILE A 160 -3.45 -14.24 -10.00
N SER A 161 -3.20 -15.02 -11.03
CA SER A 161 -2.65 -14.54 -12.29
C SER A 161 -3.73 -14.29 -13.37
N ARG A 162 -4.92 -14.84 -13.16
CA ARG A 162 -6.05 -14.75 -14.09
C ARG A 162 -7.36 -14.65 -13.32
N VAL A 163 -8.32 -13.92 -13.89
CA VAL A 163 -9.66 -13.76 -13.30
C VAL A 163 -10.36 -15.10 -13.07
N SER A 164 -10.11 -16.12 -13.91
CA SER A 164 -10.69 -17.46 -13.76
C SER A 164 -10.24 -18.19 -12.49
N GLU A 165 -9.18 -17.72 -11.84
CA GLU A 165 -8.68 -18.25 -10.56
C GLU A 165 -9.38 -17.61 -9.34
N TYR A 166 -10.04 -16.46 -9.54
CA TYR A 166 -10.79 -15.81 -8.49
C TYR A 166 -11.91 -16.72 -7.97
N ARG A 167 -12.02 -16.77 -6.65
CA ARG A 167 -13.11 -17.48 -5.93
C ARG A 167 -13.82 -16.47 -5.04
N PRO A 168 -15.09 -16.13 -5.35
CA PRO A 168 -15.88 -15.23 -4.51
C PRO A 168 -15.97 -15.77 -3.07
N PHE A 169 -15.83 -14.86 -2.12
CA PHE A 169 -16.12 -15.18 -0.72
C PHE A 169 -17.59 -14.91 -0.46
N GLU A 170 -18.34 -15.98 -0.16
CA GLU A 170 -19.80 -15.94 0.07
C GLU A 170 -20.14 -15.92 1.58
N GLY A 171 -19.14 -15.91 2.46
CA GLY A 171 -19.32 -15.89 3.90
C GLY A 171 -19.53 -14.50 4.49
N ASP A 172 -19.52 -14.42 5.83
CA ASP A 172 -19.51 -13.15 6.54
C ASP A 172 -18.19 -12.41 6.30
N LEU A 173 -18.26 -11.22 5.70
CA LEU A 173 -17.08 -10.39 5.42
C LEU A 173 -16.26 -10.04 6.68
N GLN A 174 -16.85 -10.12 7.87
CA GLN A 174 -16.12 -9.96 9.13
C GLN A 174 -15.00 -11.00 9.28
N ALA A 175 -15.21 -12.22 8.76
CA ALA A 175 -14.25 -13.32 8.88
C ALA A 175 -12.96 -13.13 8.05
N ILE A 176 -12.99 -12.25 7.06
CA ILE A 176 -11.85 -11.96 6.17
C ILE A 176 -11.35 -10.53 6.30
N ARG A 177 -11.76 -9.78 7.32
CA ARG A 177 -11.21 -8.47 7.64
C ARG A 177 -9.78 -8.59 8.11
N PHE A 178 -9.03 -7.49 7.99
CA PHE A 178 -7.72 -7.39 8.62
C PHE A 178 -7.79 -7.89 10.06
N PRO A 179 -6.87 -8.75 10.52
CA PRO A 179 -6.90 -9.28 11.90
C PRO A 179 -6.81 -8.14 12.92
N GLU A 180 -7.38 -8.34 14.10
CA GLU A 180 -7.23 -7.41 15.21
C GLU A 180 -5.87 -7.64 15.85
N LEU A 181 -5.00 -6.63 15.81
CA LEU A 181 -3.65 -6.68 16.34
C LEU A 181 -3.44 -5.53 17.33
N ASP A 182 -2.78 -5.80 18.43
CA ASP A 182 -2.20 -4.79 19.29
C ASP A 182 -0.77 -4.41 18.85
N ALA A 183 -0.20 -3.37 19.46
CA ALA A 183 1.15 -2.90 19.12
C ALA A 183 2.21 -3.98 19.27
N GLN A 184 2.12 -4.83 20.32
CA GLN A 184 3.09 -5.90 20.58
C GLN A 184 3.03 -6.98 19.49
N ARG A 185 1.83 -7.29 19.02
CA ARG A 185 1.66 -8.25 17.92
C ARG A 185 2.17 -7.66 16.61
N VAL A 186 1.92 -6.37 16.33
CA VAL A 186 2.45 -5.68 15.15
C VAL A 186 3.97 -5.75 15.13
N ILE A 187 4.67 -5.33 16.19
CA ILE A 187 6.15 -5.32 16.22
C ILE A 187 6.78 -6.71 16.12
N SER A 188 6.03 -7.75 16.46
CA SER A 188 6.52 -9.14 16.38
C SER A 188 6.26 -9.83 15.05
N THR A 189 5.40 -9.28 14.18
CA THR A 189 4.95 -9.96 12.96
C THR A 189 5.04 -9.14 11.69
N ALA A 190 5.03 -7.81 11.82
CA ALA A 190 5.04 -6.92 10.67
C ALA A 190 6.46 -6.52 10.26
N THR A 191 6.59 -6.08 9.01
CA THR A 191 7.78 -5.43 8.48
C THR A 191 7.46 -3.98 8.11
N LEU A 192 8.50 -3.16 7.92
CA LEU A 192 8.40 -1.76 7.49
C LEU A 192 9.45 -1.51 6.40
N VAL A 193 9.08 -0.84 5.33
CA VAL A 193 10.05 -0.31 4.37
C VAL A 193 10.43 1.11 4.76
N TRP A 194 11.74 1.33 4.98
CA TRP A 194 12.31 2.62 5.34
C TRP A 194 13.70 2.77 4.72
N ASN A 195 14.00 3.90 4.07
CA ASN A 195 15.29 4.13 3.40
C ASN A 195 15.72 3.01 2.43
N GLU A 196 14.82 2.49 1.61
CA GLU A 196 15.07 1.36 0.68
C GLU A 196 15.49 0.05 1.39
N GLU A 197 15.21 -0.09 2.68
CA GLU A 197 15.47 -1.30 3.47
C GLU A 197 14.18 -1.87 4.07
N ILE A 198 14.14 -3.17 4.28
CA ILE A 198 13.07 -3.84 5.03
C ILE A 198 13.52 -3.97 6.48
N ILE A 199 12.78 -3.30 7.37
CA ILE A 199 13.01 -3.35 8.82
C ILE A 199 12.09 -4.38 9.44
N THR A 200 12.63 -5.25 10.29
CA THR A 200 11.91 -6.27 11.07
C THR A 200 11.91 -5.99 12.56
N ASP A 201 12.87 -5.20 13.05
CA ASP A 201 13.02 -4.85 14.47
C ASP A 201 12.22 -3.60 14.81
N LEU A 202 10.89 -3.71 14.71
CA LEU A 202 9.98 -2.63 15.08
C LEU A 202 9.93 -2.47 16.61
N ARG A 203 9.60 -1.26 17.05
CA ARG A 203 9.50 -0.91 18.48
C ARG A 203 8.09 -0.44 18.81
N ALA A 204 7.71 -0.58 20.08
CA ALA A 204 6.50 0.03 20.63
C ALA A 204 6.85 0.89 21.84
N THR A 205 5.96 1.85 22.16
CA THR A 205 6.03 2.59 23.43
C THR A 205 5.70 1.65 24.59
N ASP A 206 6.27 1.93 25.76
CA ASP A 206 5.97 1.24 27.01
C ASP A 206 4.51 1.46 27.48
#